data_8b7611458eed80cad062adb84d89bc3b
#
_entry.id   8b7611458eed80cad062adb84d89bc3b
#
_cell.length_a   1.000
_cell.length_b   1.000
_cell.length_c   1.000
_cell.angle_alpha   90.00
_cell.angle_beta   90.00
_cell.angle_gamma   90.00
#
_symmetry.space_group_name_H-M   'P 1'
#
loop_
_entity.id
_entity.type
_entity.pdbx_description
1 polymer ?
#
loop_
_entity_poly.entity_id
_entity_poly.type
_entity_poly.pdbx_seq_one_letter_code
_entity_poly.pdbx_strand_id
1 'polypeptide(L)'
;MTALARTGAVMVWSVILLSLASCSPGGHRGDSANAAEIQADSATVILSKYYSSRNYRNWLGRLNDSLGGPPIRFVQAYGMDSLGLESEIAKAGAIVLTGGEDIHPGRYGQPADTVRCGRIDVERDRVEHQLLDAVHDRGLPCLGVCRGLQVMNVHGGGTLHPHLPDAGFTMHRGGMPGDTRDTLHPVEVTQPWAGAGQNADTSGTVALVSHHHQGIDVLAPEFEAWAASPDGLTEGIRHIDTLRHPFFVGVQWHPERSEPGRSLTDGLGFALLRTMTAQR
;
A
#
# COMPACT_ATOMS: atom_id res chain seq x y z
N MET A 1 -2.18 61.97 -43.94
CA MET A 1 -3.33 61.78 -44.83
C MET A 1 -4.32 60.90 -44.13
N THR A 2 -5.25 61.55 -43.46
CA THR A 2 -6.74 61.51 -43.57
C THR A 2 -7.34 60.10 -43.38
N ALA A 3 -7.81 59.76 -42.21
CA ALA A 3 -9.16 59.97 -41.62
C ALA A 3 -10.27 59.26 -42.39
N LEU A 4 -11.04 58.42 -41.72
CA LEU A 4 -12.48 58.57 -41.56
C LEU A 4 -13.09 57.53 -40.60
N ALA A 5 -13.74 58.03 -39.58
CA ALA A 5 -14.59 57.31 -38.67
C ALA A 5 -15.94 57.01 -39.33
N ARG A 6 -16.57 55.89 -38.98
CA ARG A 6 -18.02 55.68 -39.16
C ARG A 6 -18.63 55.11 -37.90
N THR A 7 -19.45 55.90 -37.28
CA THR A 7 -20.41 55.62 -36.21
C THR A 7 -21.55 54.79 -36.75
N GLY A 8 -21.90 53.69 -36.10
CA GLY A 8 -23.12 52.91 -36.32
C GLY A 8 -23.86 52.69 -35.00
N ALA A 9 -25.00 53.35 -34.86
CA ALA A 9 -25.92 53.20 -33.73
C ALA A 9 -26.64 51.87 -33.80
N VAL A 10 -26.69 51.15 -32.68
CA VAL A 10 -27.51 49.93 -32.52
C VAL A 10 -28.65 50.23 -31.55
N MET A 11 -29.84 50.06 -32.07
CA MET A 11 -31.15 50.18 -31.41
C MET A 11 -31.27 49.08 -30.33
N VAL A 12 -31.63 49.51 -29.13
CA VAL A 12 -32.02 48.60 -28.02
C VAL A 12 -33.50 48.32 -28.14
N TRP A 13 -33.86 47.07 -28.32
CA TRP A 13 -35.24 46.56 -28.16
C TRP A 13 -35.35 45.93 -26.77
N SER A 14 -36.11 46.59 -25.88
CA SER A 14 -36.52 46.00 -24.58
C SER A 14 -37.71 45.08 -24.82
N VAL A 15 -37.49 43.80 -24.56
CA VAL A 15 -38.58 42.81 -24.47
C VAL A 15 -38.88 42.55 -23.00
N ILE A 16 -40.03 42.99 -22.57
CA ILE A 16 -40.58 42.67 -21.25
C ILE A 16 -41.23 41.27 -21.35
N LEU A 17 -40.65 40.30 -20.67
CA LEU A 17 -41.26 38.98 -20.48
C LEU A 17 -41.85 38.90 -19.07
N LEU A 18 -43.18 38.76 -19.03
CA LEU A 18 -43.93 38.43 -17.82
C LEU A 18 -43.52 37.03 -17.30
N SER A 19 -43.12 36.96 -16.05
CA SER A 19 -42.88 35.71 -15.34
C SER A 19 -44.19 35.13 -14.81
N LEU A 20 -44.63 34.00 -15.37
CA LEU A 20 -45.61 33.13 -14.74
C LEU A 20 -44.90 32.23 -13.73
N ALA A 21 -45.23 32.42 -12.46
CA ALA A 21 -44.78 31.53 -11.38
C ALA A 21 -45.51 30.20 -11.49
N SER A 22 -44.78 29.13 -11.80
CA SER A 22 -45.26 27.75 -11.70
C SER A 22 -44.64 27.12 -10.45
N CYS A 23 -45.46 26.85 -9.45
CA CYS A 23 -45.07 26.02 -8.30
C CYS A 23 -44.95 24.58 -8.75
N SER A 24 -43.75 24.00 -8.65
CA SER A 24 -43.51 22.56 -8.72
C SER A 24 -43.01 22.02 -7.38
N PRO A 25 -43.47 20.83 -6.95
CA PRO A 25 -43.14 20.30 -5.61
C PRO A 25 -41.70 19.83 -5.51
N GLY A 26 -41.14 20.02 -4.33
CA GLY A 26 -39.75 19.72 -3.99
C GLY A 26 -39.34 18.28 -4.29
N GLY A 27 -38.37 18.13 -5.22
CA GLY A 27 -37.60 16.91 -5.40
C GLY A 27 -36.26 17.06 -4.71
N HIS A 28 -35.97 16.16 -3.81
CA HIS A 28 -34.66 16.03 -3.17
C HIS A 28 -33.54 15.90 -4.22
N ARG A 29 -32.82 16.98 -4.50
CA ARG A 29 -31.56 17.03 -5.26
C ARG A 29 -30.36 17.29 -4.36
N GLY A 30 -30.38 16.76 -3.12
CA GLY A 30 -29.30 17.00 -2.16
C GLY A 30 -28.20 15.91 -2.11
N ASP A 31 -28.56 14.65 -2.42
CA ASP A 31 -27.68 13.54 -2.02
C ASP A 31 -26.70 13.09 -3.12
N SER A 32 -26.99 13.32 -4.40
CA SER A 32 -26.12 12.86 -5.50
C SER A 32 -24.91 13.79 -5.76
N ALA A 33 -25.06 15.10 -5.57
CA ALA A 33 -23.98 16.06 -5.73
C ALA A 33 -22.94 15.91 -4.58
N ASN A 34 -23.43 15.70 -3.35
CA ASN A 34 -22.57 15.52 -2.18
C ASN A 34 -21.80 14.19 -2.25
N ALA A 35 -22.39 13.12 -2.79
CA ALA A 35 -21.70 11.84 -2.99
C ALA A 35 -20.62 11.91 -4.07
N ALA A 36 -20.85 12.67 -5.14
CA ALA A 36 -19.86 12.87 -6.21
C ALA A 36 -18.72 13.81 -5.79
N GLU A 37 -18.99 14.85 -5.00
CA GLU A 37 -17.97 15.75 -4.42
C GLU A 37 -17.11 15.02 -3.37
N ILE A 38 -17.70 14.19 -2.51
CA ILE A 38 -16.95 13.36 -1.54
C ILE A 38 -16.07 12.35 -2.27
N GLN A 39 -16.47 11.85 -3.44
CA GLN A 39 -15.71 10.89 -4.21
C GLN A 39 -14.54 11.51 -4.98
N ALA A 40 -14.62 12.80 -5.33
CA ALA A 40 -13.57 13.53 -6.03
C ALA A 40 -12.37 13.90 -5.14
N ASP A 41 -12.56 13.95 -3.82
CA ASP A 41 -11.51 14.37 -2.85
C ASP A 41 -10.95 13.21 -2.00
N SER A 42 -11.41 11.97 -2.21
CA SER A 42 -10.93 10.81 -1.46
C SER A 42 -9.61 10.26 -2.02
N ALA A 43 -8.66 9.92 -1.13
CA ALA A 43 -7.46 9.20 -1.51
C ALA A 43 -7.77 7.70 -1.70
N THR A 44 -7.26 7.07 -2.75
CA THR A 44 -7.47 5.63 -2.97
C THR A 44 -6.25 4.85 -2.55
N VAL A 45 -6.42 3.89 -1.63
CA VAL A 45 -5.41 2.92 -1.25
C VAL A 45 -5.87 1.53 -1.69
N ILE A 46 -5.08 0.88 -2.55
CA ILE A 46 -5.33 -0.50 -2.97
C ILE A 46 -4.67 -1.43 -1.97
N LEU A 47 -5.46 -2.34 -1.38
CA LEU A 47 -4.96 -3.47 -0.61
C LEU A 47 -4.98 -4.71 -1.51
N SER A 48 -3.90 -5.49 -1.56
CA SER A 48 -3.85 -6.67 -2.41
C SER A 48 -4.93 -7.69 -2.06
N LYS A 49 -5.16 -7.95 -0.76
CA LYS A 49 -6.23 -8.82 -0.28
C LYS A 49 -6.78 -8.34 1.07
N TYR A 50 -8.11 -8.40 1.26
CA TYR A 50 -8.75 -8.13 2.54
C TYR A 50 -8.85 -9.38 3.41
N TYR A 51 -8.81 -9.13 4.71
CA TYR A 51 -9.13 -10.13 5.73
C TYR A 51 -10.27 -9.63 6.61
N SER A 52 -11.01 -10.55 7.22
CA SER A 52 -12.15 -10.25 8.11
C SER A 52 -11.76 -9.35 9.29
N SER A 53 -10.52 -9.42 9.75
CA SER A 53 -9.99 -8.60 10.84
C SER A 53 -9.94 -7.10 10.51
N ARG A 54 -9.92 -6.72 9.23
CA ARG A 54 -9.80 -5.32 8.77
C ARG A 54 -8.59 -4.56 9.32
N ASN A 55 -7.56 -5.25 9.81
CA ASN A 55 -6.44 -4.63 10.53
C ASN A 55 -5.76 -3.51 9.72
N TYR A 56 -5.44 -3.74 8.45
CA TYR A 56 -4.82 -2.73 7.57
C TYR A 56 -5.69 -1.47 7.42
N ARG A 57 -6.99 -1.64 7.20
CA ARG A 57 -7.92 -0.52 7.04
C ARG A 57 -8.06 0.28 8.33
N ASN A 58 -8.19 -0.41 9.46
CA ASN A 58 -8.31 0.24 10.77
C ASN A 58 -7.03 0.97 11.14
N TRP A 59 -5.86 0.33 10.90
CA TRP A 59 -4.56 0.91 11.16
C TRP A 59 -4.33 2.18 10.33
N LEU A 60 -4.40 2.09 8.99
CA LEU A 60 -4.18 3.24 8.11
C LEU A 60 -5.25 4.32 8.26
N GLY A 61 -6.52 3.95 8.50
CA GLY A 61 -7.59 4.90 8.77
C GLY A 61 -7.30 5.73 10.00
N ARG A 62 -6.96 5.09 11.13
CA ARG A 62 -6.57 5.77 12.38
C ARG A 62 -5.39 6.74 12.18
N LEU A 63 -4.36 6.31 11.44
CA LEU A 63 -3.19 7.15 11.16
C LEU A 63 -3.56 8.35 10.28
N ASN A 64 -4.39 8.13 9.26
CA ASN A 64 -4.86 9.19 8.39
C ASN A 64 -5.70 10.23 9.15
N ASP A 65 -6.58 9.79 10.03
CA ASP A 65 -7.37 10.67 10.89
C ASP A 65 -6.45 11.53 11.79
N SER A 66 -5.37 10.93 12.30
CA SER A 66 -4.36 11.64 13.09
C SER A 66 -3.58 12.70 12.29
N LEU A 67 -3.46 12.52 10.96
CA LEU A 67 -2.85 13.49 10.05
C LEU A 67 -3.84 14.57 9.58
N GLY A 68 -5.13 14.44 9.89
CA GLY A 68 -6.18 15.30 9.31
C GLY A 68 -6.32 15.10 7.79
N GLY A 69 -5.97 13.93 7.27
CA GLY A 69 -6.01 13.61 5.85
C GLY A 69 -7.45 13.46 5.31
N PRO A 70 -7.64 13.57 3.98
CA PRO A 70 -8.93 13.32 3.36
C PRO A 70 -9.36 11.87 3.54
N PRO A 71 -10.67 11.56 3.46
CA PRO A 71 -11.15 10.18 3.59
C PRO A 71 -10.43 9.21 2.64
N ILE A 72 -10.05 8.03 3.13
CA ILE A 72 -9.42 7.00 2.33
C ILE A 72 -10.48 6.03 1.79
N ARG A 73 -10.50 5.87 0.47
CA ARG A 73 -11.21 4.80 -0.20
C ARG A 73 -10.30 3.57 -0.30
N PHE A 74 -10.58 2.55 0.48
CA PHE A 74 -9.85 1.28 0.42
C PHE A 74 -10.46 0.36 -0.62
N VAL A 75 -9.65 -0.17 -1.52
CA VAL A 75 -10.05 -1.06 -2.61
C VAL A 75 -9.31 -2.38 -2.48
N GLN A 76 -10.01 -3.51 -2.61
CA GLN A 76 -9.38 -4.82 -2.70
C GLN A 76 -9.08 -5.14 -4.16
N ALA A 77 -7.83 -5.55 -4.45
CA ALA A 77 -7.44 -5.99 -5.79
C ALA A 77 -7.79 -7.46 -6.06
N TYR A 78 -7.69 -8.32 -5.04
CA TYR A 78 -7.96 -9.75 -5.17
C TYR A 78 -9.40 -10.03 -5.64
N GLY A 79 -9.52 -10.87 -6.68
CA GLY A 79 -10.79 -11.23 -7.29
C GLY A 79 -11.28 -10.24 -8.37
N MET A 80 -10.52 -9.19 -8.68
CA MET A 80 -10.82 -8.32 -9.81
C MET A 80 -10.35 -8.94 -11.13
N ASP A 81 -11.10 -8.72 -12.19
CA ASP A 81 -10.60 -8.94 -13.54
C ASP A 81 -9.55 -7.87 -13.92
N SER A 82 -8.83 -8.09 -15.01
CA SER A 82 -7.73 -7.20 -15.42
C SER A 82 -8.20 -5.77 -15.69
N LEU A 83 -9.35 -5.58 -16.34
CA LEU A 83 -9.87 -4.24 -16.66
C LEU A 83 -10.30 -3.47 -15.40
N GLY A 84 -10.96 -4.16 -14.48
CA GLY A 84 -11.34 -3.60 -13.17
C GLY A 84 -10.11 -3.19 -12.37
N LEU A 85 -9.09 -4.05 -12.33
CA LEU A 85 -7.84 -3.79 -11.63
C LEU A 85 -7.09 -2.59 -12.24
N GLU A 86 -6.93 -2.52 -13.56
CA GLU A 86 -6.32 -1.39 -14.25
C GLU A 86 -7.06 -0.07 -13.97
N SER A 87 -8.40 -0.09 -13.98
CA SER A 87 -9.22 1.07 -13.65
C SER A 87 -9.00 1.55 -12.22
N GLU A 88 -8.82 0.65 -11.25
CA GLU A 88 -8.53 1.02 -9.87
C GLU A 88 -7.08 1.46 -9.67
N ILE A 89 -6.13 0.82 -10.34
CA ILE A 89 -4.72 1.24 -10.36
C ILE A 89 -4.59 2.67 -10.89
N ALA A 90 -5.36 3.03 -11.93
CA ALA A 90 -5.32 4.40 -12.49
C ALA A 90 -5.68 5.49 -11.47
N LYS A 91 -6.46 5.16 -10.44
CA LYS A 91 -6.92 6.07 -9.37
C LYS A 91 -6.11 5.93 -8.08
N ALA A 92 -5.20 4.95 -8.02
CA ALA A 92 -4.47 4.65 -6.80
C ALA A 92 -3.52 5.78 -6.41
N GLY A 93 -3.56 6.17 -5.14
CA GLY A 93 -2.56 7.01 -4.51
C GLY A 93 -1.48 6.20 -3.79
N ALA A 94 -1.80 4.98 -3.35
CA ALA A 94 -0.85 4.05 -2.74
C ALA A 94 -1.31 2.60 -2.89
N ILE A 95 -0.36 1.67 -2.78
CA ILE A 95 -0.58 0.23 -2.80
C ILE A 95 -0.06 -0.39 -1.51
N VAL A 96 -0.82 -1.33 -0.92
CA VAL A 96 -0.38 -2.14 0.21
C VAL A 96 -0.52 -3.61 -0.15
N LEU A 97 0.61 -4.30 -0.22
CA LEU A 97 0.67 -5.74 -0.38
C LEU A 97 0.60 -6.37 1.01
N THR A 98 -0.51 -7.04 1.28
CA THR A 98 -0.84 -7.54 2.62
C THR A 98 -0.16 -8.87 2.94
N GLY A 99 -0.07 -9.26 4.21
CA GLY A 99 0.36 -10.59 4.64
C GLY A 99 -0.59 -11.71 4.17
N GLY A 100 -0.22 -12.98 4.36
CA GLY A 100 -1.10 -14.11 4.05
C GLY A 100 -0.41 -15.34 3.50
N GLU A 101 -1.05 -16.00 2.56
CA GLU A 101 -0.67 -17.30 1.96
C GLU A 101 0.72 -17.22 1.28
N ASP A 102 1.37 -18.37 1.12
CA ASP A 102 2.71 -18.45 0.51
C ASP A 102 2.68 -18.16 -1.00
N ILE A 103 3.80 -17.67 -1.51
CA ILE A 103 4.04 -17.48 -2.95
C ILE A 103 4.37 -18.83 -3.57
N HIS A 104 3.86 -19.09 -4.79
CA HIS A 104 4.18 -20.31 -5.51
C HIS A 104 5.70 -20.39 -5.78
N PRO A 105 6.41 -21.43 -5.30
CA PRO A 105 7.87 -21.49 -5.34
C PRO A 105 8.45 -21.54 -6.76
N GLY A 106 7.68 -21.89 -7.76
CA GLY A 106 8.06 -21.73 -9.15
C GLY A 106 8.34 -20.28 -9.58
N ARG A 107 7.81 -19.29 -8.84
CA ARG A 107 8.05 -17.86 -9.08
C ARG A 107 9.47 -17.41 -8.75
N TYR A 108 10.14 -18.14 -7.85
CA TYR A 108 11.53 -17.87 -7.48
C TYR A 108 12.48 -19.05 -7.77
N GLY A 109 12.14 -19.84 -8.81
CA GLY A 109 13.04 -20.88 -9.36
C GLY A 109 13.07 -22.20 -8.62
N GLN A 110 12.17 -22.44 -7.66
CA GLN A 110 12.14 -23.64 -6.80
C GLN A 110 10.82 -24.42 -6.94
N PRO A 111 10.37 -24.83 -8.15
CA PRO A 111 9.03 -25.40 -8.35
C PRO A 111 8.77 -26.72 -7.61
N ALA A 112 9.81 -27.46 -7.21
CA ALA A 112 9.69 -28.69 -6.44
C ALA A 112 9.34 -28.44 -4.95
N ASP A 113 9.51 -27.22 -4.45
CA ASP A 113 9.39 -26.90 -3.02
C ASP A 113 7.95 -26.66 -2.53
N THR A 114 6.96 -26.92 -3.36
CA THR A 114 5.54 -26.84 -2.95
C THR A 114 5.21 -27.67 -1.71
N VAL A 115 5.95 -28.75 -1.47
CA VAL A 115 5.76 -29.62 -0.28
C VAL A 115 6.21 -28.96 1.03
N ARG A 116 7.06 -27.94 0.95
CA ARG A 116 7.57 -27.16 2.09
C ARG A 116 6.78 -25.87 2.32
N CYS A 117 5.99 -25.46 1.33
CA CYS A 117 5.11 -24.32 1.44
C CYS A 117 3.86 -24.64 2.24
N GLY A 118 3.27 -23.63 2.85
CA GLY A 118 1.92 -23.67 3.35
C GLY A 118 0.89 -23.57 2.21
N ARG A 119 -0.22 -22.92 2.49
CA ARG A 119 -1.24 -22.69 1.45
C ARG A 119 -0.72 -21.68 0.41
N ILE A 120 -0.75 -22.06 -0.85
CA ILE A 120 -0.38 -21.23 -2.01
C ILE A 120 -1.65 -20.64 -2.64
N ASP A 121 -1.58 -19.35 -3.05
CA ASP A 121 -2.67 -18.66 -3.75
C ASP A 121 -2.13 -18.04 -5.07
N VAL A 122 -2.23 -18.82 -6.15
CA VAL A 122 -1.69 -18.46 -7.48
C VAL A 122 -2.40 -17.24 -8.09
N GLU A 123 -3.71 -17.08 -7.81
CA GLU A 123 -4.45 -15.91 -8.28
C GLU A 123 -3.96 -14.64 -7.58
N ARG A 124 -3.64 -14.74 -6.30
CA ARG A 124 -3.04 -13.65 -5.55
C ARG A 124 -1.65 -13.30 -6.08
N ASP A 125 -0.83 -14.29 -6.42
CA ASP A 125 0.47 -14.07 -7.06
C ASP A 125 0.31 -13.24 -8.34
N ARG A 126 -0.68 -13.58 -9.19
CA ARG A 126 -0.97 -12.85 -10.42
C ARG A 126 -1.34 -11.39 -10.15
N VAL A 127 -2.28 -11.17 -9.25
CA VAL A 127 -2.77 -9.83 -8.90
C VAL A 127 -1.65 -8.96 -8.32
N GLU A 128 -0.86 -9.49 -7.39
CA GLU A 128 0.22 -8.73 -6.76
C GLU A 128 1.37 -8.41 -7.72
N HIS A 129 1.67 -9.27 -8.69
CA HIS A 129 2.64 -8.93 -9.75
C HIS A 129 2.13 -7.77 -10.62
N GLN A 130 0.84 -7.75 -11.02
CA GLN A 130 0.27 -6.60 -11.75
C GLN A 130 0.30 -5.31 -10.93
N LEU A 131 0.08 -5.38 -9.61
CA LEU A 131 0.22 -4.22 -8.74
C LEU A 131 1.66 -3.72 -8.68
N LEU A 132 2.64 -4.63 -8.62
CA LEU A 132 4.06 -4.29 -8.60
C LEU A 132 4.54 -3.70 -9.94
N ASP A 133 4.08 -4.24 -11.08
CA ASP A 133 4.32 -3.62 -12.39
C ASP A 133 3.86 -2.15 -12.38
N ALA A 134 2.66 -1.87 -11.87
CA ALA A 134 2.16 -0.50 -11.77
C ALA A 134 2.95 0.38 -10.77
N VAL A 135 3.48 -0.19 -9.67
CA VAL A 135 4.37 0.52 -8.75
C VAL A 135 5.64 0.94 -9.48
N HIS A 136 6.26 0.04 -10.22
CA HIS A 136 7.47 0.34 -11.00
C HIS A 136 7.22 1.37 -12.09
N ASP A 137 6.15 1.23 -12.86
CA ASP A 137 5.85 2.12 -13.98
C ASP A 137 5.52 3.54 -13.54
N ARG A 138 4.80 3.70 -12.43
CA ARG A 138 4.21 4.96 -12.00
C ARG A 138 4.87 5.58 -10.78
N GLY A 139 5.80 4.89 -10.12
CA GLY A 139 6.41 5.36 -8.87
C GLY A 139 5.42 5.46 -7.70
N LEU A 140 4.35 4.62 -7.69
CA LEU A 140 3.34 4.66 -6.64
C LEU A 140 3.94 4.29 -5.28
N PRO A 141 3.59 5.01 -4.20
CA PRO A 141 3.94 4.59 -2.86
C PRO A 141 3.44 3.17 -2.57
N CYS A 142 4.34 2.29 -2.13
CA CYS A 142 4.03 0.89 -1.90
C CYS A 142 4.58 0.40 -0.57
N LEU A 143 3.73 -0.26 0.22
CA LEU A 143 4.12 -0.98 1.44
C LEU A 143 3.84 -2.47 1.28
N GLY A 144 4.87 -3.30 1.42
CA GLY A 144 4.73 -4.75 1.54
C GLY A 144 4.84 -5.22 2.99
N VAL A 145 3.88 -6.02 3.45
CA VAL A 145 3.86 -6.55 4.81
C VAL A 145 3.91 -8.07 4.78
N CYS A 146 4.87 -8.67 5.48
CA CYS A 146 5.08 -10.11 5.58
C CYS A 146 5.19 -10.74 4.17
N ARG A 147 4.15 -11.45 3.69
CA ARG A 147 4.10 -11.93 2.31
C ARG A 147 4.32 -10.80 1.29
N GLY A 148 3.84 -9.57 1.59
CA GLY A 148 4.03 -8.41 0.71
C GLY A 148 5.50 -8.06 0.48
N LEU A 149 6.34 -8.10 1.50
CA LEU A 149 7.80 -7.97 1.37
C LEU A 149 8.38 -9.10 0.48
N GLN A 150 7.93 -10.33 0.70
CA GLN A 150 8.41 -11.50 -0.03
C GLN A 150 8.09 -11.41 -1.52
N VAL A 151 6.86 -11.00 -1.89
CA VAL A 151 6.48 -10.85 -3.30
C VAL A 151 7.20 -9.68 -3.97
N MET A 152 7.52 -8.59 -3.26
CA MET A 152 8.40 -7.53 -3.76
C MET A 152 9.76 -8.11 -4.15
N ASN A 153 10.38 -8.87 -3.24
CA ASN A 153 11.68 -9.49 -3.50
C ASN A 153 11.64 -10.45 -4.70
N VAL A 154 10.62 -11.31 -4.76
CA VAL A 154 10.44 -12.27 -5.86
C VAL A 154 10.19 -11.57 -7.19
N HIS A 155 9.40 -10.51 -7.21
CA HIS A 155 9.12 -9.72 -8.41
C HIS A 155 10.40 -9.07 -8.95
N GLY A 156 11.26 -8.55 -8.06
CA GLY A 156 12.58 -8.00 -8.42
C GLY A 156 13.66 -9.03 -8.78
N GLY A 157 13.31 -10.33 -8.79
CA GLY A 157 14.23 -11.43 -9.16
C GLY A 157 15.00 -12.05 -8.00
N GLY A 158 14.64 -11.74 -6.76
CA GLY A 158 15.16 -12.40 -5.56
C GLY A 158 14.53 -13.77 -5.30
N THR A 159 15.04 -14.48 -4.29
CA THR A 159 14.55 -15.81 -3.88
C THR A 159 14.12 -15.84 -2.41
N LEU A 160 13.43 -16.91 -2.02
CA LEU A 160 12.96 -17.12 -0.66
C LEU A 160 13.50 -18.46 -0.11
N HIS A 161 13.74 -18.50 1.19
CA HIS A 161 13.74 -19.75 1.93
C HIS A 161 12.28 -20.26 2.00
N PRO A 162 11.94 -21.40 1.39
CA PRO A 162 10.57 -21.92 1.37
C PRO A 162 10.11 -22.39 2.76
N HIS A 163 11.05 -22.65 3.67
CA HIS A 163 10.79 -23.00 5.06
C HIS A 163 11.99 -22.64 5.93
N LEU A 164 11.87 -21.56 6.71
CA LEU A 164 12.95 -21.01 7.54
C LEU A 164 13.60 -22.02 8.51
N PRO A 165 12.84 -22.90 9.20
CA PRO A 165 13.46 -23.92 10.06
C PRO A 165 14.46 -24.83 9.36
N ASP A 166 14.23 -25.17 8.07
CA ASP A 166 15.17 -26.00 7.29
C ASP A 166 16.48 -25.27 7.00
N ALA A 167 16.45 -23.94 6.99
CA ALA A 167 17.61 -23.06 6.82
C ALA A 167 18.24 -22.64 8.15
N GLY A 168 17.75 -23.13 9.29
CA GLY A 168 18.29 -22.84 10.62
C GLY A 168 17.67 -21.64 11.34
N PHE A 169 16.69 -20.96 10.73
CA PHE A 169 15.98 -19.82 11.34
C PHE A 169 14.76 -20.30 12.12
N THR A 170 14.74 -20.19 13.46
CA THR A 170 13.70 -20.82 14.29
C THR A 170 12.85 -19.84 15.09
N MET A 171 13.16 -18.52 15.06
CA MET A 171 12.55 -17.51 15.93
C MET A 171 11.36 -16.75 15.32
N HIS A 172 10.97 -17.05 14.08
CA HIS A 172 10.08 -16.21 13.28
C HIS A 172 8.60 -16.59 13.34
N ARG A 173 8.28 -17.69 14.00
CA ARG A 173 6.91 -18.20 14.16
C ARG A 173 6.73 -18.86 15.53
N GLY A 174 5.49 -18.83 16.07
CA GLY A 174 5.15 -19.62 17.25
C GLY A 174 5.52 -21.10 17.10
N GLY A 175 6.11 -21.68 18.15
CA GLY A 175 6.98 -22.85 18.11
C GLY A 175 6.42 -24.22 17.73
N MET A 176 5.19 -24.33 17.19
CA MET A 176 4.61 -25.62 16.79
C MET A 176 4.03 -25.58 15.38
N PRO A 177 4.14 -26.66 14.58
CA PRO A 177 3.45 -26.78 13.32
C PRO A 177 1.93 -26.57 13.53
N GLY A 178 1.32 -25.64 12.78
CA GLY A 178 -0.10 -25.29 12.92
C GLY A 178 -0.41 -24.23 13.98
N ASP A 179 0.58 -23.71 14.71
CA ASP A 179 0.38 -22.56 15.58
C ASP A 179 0.08 -21.29 14.74
N THR A 180 -1.11 -20.74 14.93
CA THR A 180 -1.58 -19.53 14.24
C THR A 180 -1.45 -18.27 15.09
N ARG A 181 -0.81 -18.37 16.26
CA ARG A 181 -0.60 -17.23 17.15
C ARG A 181 0.55 -16.36 16.66
N ASP A 182 0.36 -15.06 16.80
CA ASP A 182 1.44 -14.10 16.62
C ASP A 182 2.51 -14.35 17.69
N THR A 183 3.77 -14.21 17.31
CA THR A 183 4.91 -14.18 18.23
C THR A 183 5.54 -12.79 18.21
N LEU A 184 6.37 -12.52 19.19
CA LEU A 184 7.25 -11.35 19.18
C LEU A 184 8.68 -11.82 18.92
N HIS A 185 9.33 -11.29 17.92
CA HIS A 185 10.75 -11.51 17.70
C HIS A 185 11.51 -10.20 17.57
N PRO A 186 12.80 -10.20 17.91
CA PRO A 186 13.63 -9.01 17.85
C PRO A 186 13.95 -8.63 16.39
N VAL A 187 13.89 -7.34 16.09
CA VAL A 187 14.34 -6.74 14.82
C VAL A 187 15.26 -5.58 15.12
N GLU A 188 16.36 -5.50 14.38
CA GLU A 188 17.36 -4.44 14.46
C GLU A 188 17.31 -3.59 13.18
N VAL A 189 17.34 -2.26 13.35
CA VAL A 189 17.50 -1.35 12.21
C VAL A 189 18.99 -1.26 11.89
N THR A 190 19.37 -1.83 10.75
CA THR A 190 20.78 -1.86 10.29
C THR A 190 21.18 -0.62 9.50
N GLN A 191 20.20 0.02 8.85
CA GLN A 191 20.38 1.26 8.10
C GLN A 191 19.22 2.23 8.38
N PRO A 192 19.41 3.23 9.27
CA PRO A 192 18.39 4.23 9.56
C PRO A 192 17.98 5.03 8.31
N TRP A 193 16.70 5.31 8.17
CA TRP A 193 16.16 6.15 7.10
C TRP A 193 14.96 6.97 7.59
N ALA A 194 14.71 8.13 6.95
CA ALA A 194 13.70 9.09 7.40
C ALA A 194 12.26 8.54 7.43
N GLY A 195 11.95 7.53 6.61
CA GLY A 195 10.63 6.89 6.55
C GLY A 195 10.35 5.92 7.70
N ALA A 196 11.37 5.45 8.43
CA ALA A 196 11.18 4.61 9.62
C ALA A 196 10.69 5.41 10.86
N GLY A 197 10.54 6.74 10.71
CA GLY A 197 10.12 7.68 11.75
C GLY A 197 11.32 8.46 12.30
N GLN A 198 11.18 9.79 12.39
CA GLN A 198 12.26 10.68 12.86
C GLN A 198 12.65 10.46 14.33
N ASN A 199 11.86 9.67 15.06
CA ASN A 199 12.07 9.29 16.46
C ASN A 199 12.21 7.77 16.60
N ALA A 200 12.53 7.04 15.51
CA ALA A 200 12.94 5.66 15.68
C ALA A 200 14.16 5.68 16.57
N ASP A 201 14.00 5.21 17.79
CA ASP A 201 15.15 4.79 18.60
C ASP A 201 15.80 3.64 17.83
N THR A 202 16.67 4.02 16.87
CA THR A 202 17.37 3.13 15.97
C THR A 202 18.57 2.49 16.67
N SER A 203 18.76 2.81 17.96
CA SER A 203 19.80 2.24 18.80
C SER A 203 19.26 1.05 19.59
N GLY A 204 18.99 -0.07 18.92
CA GLY A 204 18.63 -1.28 19.66
C GLY A 204 17.68 -2.21 18.91
N THR A 205 17.45 -3.34 19.56
CA THR A 205 16.55 -4.39 19.11
C THR A 205 15.12 -4.08 19.57
N VAL A 206 14.17 -4.08 18.66
CA VAL A 206 12.73 -3.87 18.95
C VAL A 206 11.97 -5.18 18.76
N ALA A 207 11.20 -5.60 19.78
CA ALA A 207 10.32 -6.76 19.65
C ALA A 207 9.07 -6.39 18.83
N LEU A 208 8.89 -7.03 17.68
CA LEU A 208 7.80 -6.78 16.73
C LEU A 208 6.95 -8.03 16.50
N VAL A 209 5.69 -7.83 16.12
CA VAL A 209 4.75 -8.92 15.84
C VAL A 209 5.16 -9.65 14.58
N SER A 210 5.40 -10.96 14.70
CA SER A 210 5.84 -11.85 13.63
C SER A 210 4.94 -13.05 13.50
N HIS A 211 4.75 -13.50 12.26
CA HIS A 211 4.02 -14.73 11.94
C HIS A 211 4.40 -15.23 10.54
N HIS A 212 5.65 -15.66 10.34
CA HIS A 212 6.08 -16.17 9.04
C HIS A 212 7.01 -17.36 9.18
N HIS A 213 6.96 -18.26 8.20
CA HIS A 213 7.86 -19.41 8.09
C HIS A 213 8.69 -19.39 6.80
N GLN A 214 8.48 -18.38 5.97
CA GLN A 214 9.30 -18.06 4.80
C GLN A 214 9.97 -16.71 5.00
N GLY A 215 11.08 -16.47 4.30
CA GLY A 215 11.81 -15.21 4.36
C GLY A 215 12.75 -15.08 3.17
N ILE A 216 13.38 -13.92 3.01
CA ILE A 216 14.33 -13.66 1.92
C ILE A 216 15.55 -14.55 2.05
N ASP A 217 15.91 -15.25 0.96
CA ASP A 217 17.15 -15.99 0.78
C ASP A 217 18.15 -15.12 -0.01
N VAL A 218 17.82 -14.79 -1.25
CA VAL A 218 18.60 -13.85 -2.08
C VAL A 218 17.81 -12.57 -2.23
N LEU A 219 18.39 -11.45 -1.81
CA LEU A 219 17.77 -10.13 -1.99
C LEU A 219 17.84 -9.70 -3.45
N ALA A 220 16.74 -9.23 -3.99
CA ALA A 220 16.67 -8.68 -5.34
C ALA A 220 17.55 -7.42 -5.47
N PRO A 221 18.24 -7.22 -6.62
CA PRO A 221 19.27 -6.18 -6.77
C PRO A 221 18.72 -4.74 -6.71
N GLU A 222 17.43 -4.55 -6.89
CA GLU A 222 16.76 -3.25 -6.79
C GLU A 222 16.44 -2.84 -5.37
N PHE A 223 16.62 -3.73 -4.38
CA PHE A 223 16.38 -3.44 -2.97
C PHE A 223 17.66 -3.44 -2.16
N GLU A 224 17.66 -2.66 -1.09
CA GLU A 224 18.62 -2.74 0.01
C GLU A 224 17.93 -3.16 1.31
N ALA A 225 18.60 -3.96 2.12
CA ALA A 225 18.13 -4.33 3.45
C ALA A 225 18.41 -3.20 4.44
N TRP A 226 17.38 -2.79 5.21
CA TRP A 226 17.49 -1.75 6.23
C TRP A 226 17.18 -2.24 7.64
N ALA A 227 16.61 -3.45 7.77
CA ALA A 227 16.36 -4.11 9.04
C ALA A 227 16.61 -5.61 8.93
N ALA A 228 17.07 -6.21 10.02
CA ALA A 228 17.35 -7.65 10.13
C ALA A 228 17.00 -8.16 11.53
N SER A 229 16.74 -9.45 11.66
CA SER A 229 16.70 -10.14 12.94
C SER A 229 18.13 -10.49 13.42
N PRO A 230 18.37 -10.77 14.71
CA PRO A 230 19.68 -11.10 15.24
C PRO A 230 20.32 -12.37 14.65
N ASP A 231 19.52 -13.27 14.09
CA ASP A 231 20.00 -14.47 13.38
C ASP A 231 20.38 -14.18 11.92
N GLY A 232 20.28 -12.90 11.48
CA GLY A 232 20.74 -12.43 10.19
C GLY A 232 19.69 -12.47 9.08
N LEU A 233 18.45 -12.90 9.34
CA LEU A 233 17.40 -12.86 8.34
C LEU A 233 17.01 -11.41 8.02
N THR A 234 16.85 -11.09 6.73
CA THR A 234 16.36 -9.79 6.28
C THR A 234 14.89 -9.59 6.68
N GLU A 235 14.63 -8.55 7.45
CA GLU A 235 13.32 -8.21 7.98
C GLU A 235 12.72 -6.93 7.38
N GLY A 236 13.55 -6.09 6.77
CA GLY A 236 13.11 -4.86 6.10
C GLY A 236 13.90 -4.57 4.84
N ILE A 237 13.20 -4.24 3.76
CA ILE A 237 13.77 -3.85 2.47
C ILE A 237 13.21 -2.51 2.00
N ARG A 238 13.99 -1.77 1.23
CA ARG A 238 13.53 -0.58 0.52
C ARG A 238 14.17 -0.50 -0.87
N HIS A 239 13.48 0.11 -1.81
CA HIS A 239 14.01 0.33 -3.14
C HIS A 239 15.19 1.30 -3.13
N ILE A 240 16.25 1.00 -3.88
CA ILE A 240 17.49 1.80 -3.92
C ILE A 240 17.31 3.15 -4.62
N ASP A 241 16.45 3.23 -5.64
CA ASP A 241 16.11 4.50 -6.31
C ASP A 241 14.97 5.21 -5.59
N THR A 242 15.31 5.95 -4.54
CA THR A 242 14.35 6.72 -3.73
C THR A 242 13.85 7.99 -4.41
N LEU A 243 14.44 8.41 -5.52
CA LEU A 243 13.93 9.55 -6.30
C LEU A 243 12.71 9.13 -7.13
N ARG A 244 12.79 7.98 -7.78
CA ARG A 244 11.68 7.41 -8.56
C ARG A 244 10.63 6.76 -7.65
N HIS A 245 11.07 6.12 -6.58
CA HIS A 245 10.25 5.38 -5.62
C HIS A 245 10.45 5.93 -4.20
N PRO A 246 9.90 7.11 -3.87
CA PRO A 246 10.14 7.76 -2.58
C PRO A 246 9.62 6.95 -1.38
N PHE A 247 8.69 6.04 -1.60
CA PHE A 247 8.24 5.06 -0.63
C PHE A 247 7.90 3.73 -1.31
N PHE A 248 8.89 2.86 -1.45
CA PHE A 248 8.70 1.47 -1.89
C PHE A 248 9.43 0.57 -0.89
N VAL A 249 8.69 0.14 0.13
CA VAL A 249 9.22 -0.43 1.37
C VAL A 249 8.51 -1.74 1.69
N GLY A 250 9.27 -2.75 2.07
CA GLY A 250 8.76 -4.01 2.59
C GLY A 250 9.22 -4.25 4.03
N VAL A 251 8.34 -4.83 4.85
CA VAL A 251 8.64 -5.29 6.21
C VAL A 251 8.12 -6.70 6.42
N GLN A 252 8.87 -7.53 7.12
CA GLN A 252 8.49 -8.93 7.36
C GLN A 252 7.55 -9.07 8.55
N TRP A 253 7.62 -8.16 9.51
CA TRP A 253 6.71 -8.09 10.67
C TRP A 253 5.34 -7.49 10.30
N HIS A 254 4.42 -7.48 11.28
CA HIS A 254 3.05 -7.02 11.12
C HIS A 254 2.78 -5.68 11.82
N PRO A 255 3.03 -4.52 11.19
CA PRO A 255 2.78 -3.21 11.80
C PRO A 255 1.28 -2.99 12.11
N GLU A 256 0.38 -3.56 11.34
CA GLU A 256 -1.07 -3.45 11.48
C GLU A 256 -1.65 -4.25 12.65
N ARG A 257 -0.83 -5.10 13.31
CA ARG A 257 -1.20 -5.88 14.50
C ARG A 257 -0.51 -5.40 15.76
N SER A 258 0.36 -4.40 15.62
CA SER A 258 1.16 -3.90 16.73
C SER A 258 0.41 -2.83 17.52
N GLU A 259 0.83 -2.63 18.77
CA GLU A 259 0.32 -1.56 19.62
C GLU A 259 0.60 -0.17 19.00
N PRO A 260 -0.36 0.78 19.09
CA PRO A 260 -0.18 2.13 18.59
C PRO A 260 1.03 2.86 19.20
N GLY A 261 1.64 3.76 18.42
CA GLY A 261 2.66 4.69 18.92
C GLY A 261 4.11 4.20 18.78
N ARG A 262 4.36 3.02 18.19
CA ARG A 262 5.73 2.53 17.93
C ARG A 262 6.24 3.02 16.57
N SER A 263 7.52 3.45 16.53
CA SER A 263 8.14 4.03 15.33
C SER A 263 8.21 3.06 14.14
N LEU A 264 8.58 1.79 14.37
CA LEU A 264 8.68 0.76 13.33
C LEU A 264 7.31 0.18 12.90
N THR A 265 6.22 0.74 13.38
CA THR A 265 4.85 0.37 13.04
C THR A 265 4.07 1.57 12.52
N ASP A 266 3.65 2.48 13.38
CA ASP A 266 2.90 3.68 12.99
C ASP A 266 3.74 4.63 12.09
N GLY A 267 5.06 4.69 12.31
CA GLY A 267 5.98 5.46 11.47
C GLY A 267 5.92 5.09 9.98
N LEU A 268 5.86 3.79 9.69
CA LEU A 268 5.74 3.28 8.30
C LEU A 268 4.41 3.70 7.65
N GLY A 269 3.31 3.57 8.39
CA GLY A 269 2.00 3.99 7.90
C GLY A 269 1.93 5.50 7.68
N PHE A 270 2.48 6.31 8.58
CA PHE A 270 2.58 7.76 8.38
C PHE A 270 3.44 8.13 7.18
N ALA A 271 4.57 7.45 6.95
CA ALA A 271 5.43 7.71 5.80
C ALA A 271 4.72 7.38 4.47
N LEU A 272 4.02 6.24 4.39
CA LEU A 272 3.18 5.88 3.25
C LEU A 272 2.14 6.96 2.95
N LEU A 273 1.36 7.37 3.96
CA LEU A 273 0.26 8.33 3.81
C LEU A 273 0.77 9.74 3.43
N ARG A 274 1.88 10.19 4.01
CA ARG A 274 2.50 11.47 3.64
C ARG A 274 3.01 11.46 2.21
N THR A 275 3.67 10.37 1.78
CA THR A 275 4.16 10.25 0.41
C THR A 275 3.00 10.24 -0.59
N MET A 276 1.93 9.49 -0.29
CA MET A 276 0.70 9.47 -1.08
C MET A 276 0.10 10.89 -1.24
N THR A 277 0.11 11.69 -0.17
CA THR A 277 -0.44 13.06 -0.22
C THR A 277 0.46 14.01 -1.00
N ALA A 278 1.78 13.84 -0.93
CA ALA A 278 2.76 14.70 -1.62
C ALA A 278 2.80 14.49 -3.14
N GLN A 279 2.30 13.36 -3.65
CA GLN A 279 2.24 13.03 -5.08
C GLN A 279 0.92 13.46 -5.76
N ARG A 280 -0.04 14.01 -5.00
CA ARG A 280 -1.32 14.54 -5.49
C ARG A 280 -1.18 16.01 -5.87
#